data_88d9d15e672f0b02542ff60fb6724a96
#
_entry.id   88d9d15e672f0b02542ff60fb6724a96
#
_cell.length_a   1.000
_cell.length_b   1.000
_cell.length_c   1.000
_cell.angle_alpha   90.00
_cell.angle_beta   90.00
_cell.angle_gamma   90.00
#
_symmetry.space_group_name_H-M   'P 1'
#
loop_
_entity.id
_entity.type
_entity.pdbx_description
1 polymer ?
#
loop_
_entity_poly.entity_id
_entity_poly.type
_entity_poly.pdbx_seq_one_letter_code
_entity_poly.pdbx_strand_id
1 'polypeptide(L)'
;MKYSLFIGRWQPWHNGHKWLIDQRLKEGKNVCICIRDVEADEKNPFSPQEVESNLSEKLKDLINSGKVKVIILPDIESINYGRGVGYDIIEH
;
A
#
# COMPACT_ATOMS: atom_id res chain seq x y z
N MET A 1 0.54 -1.67 17.28
CA MET A 1 1.32 -2.24 16.17
C MET A 1 1.60 -1.15 15.13
N LYS A 2 2.83 -1.07 14.65
CA LYS A 2 3.23 -0.05 13.68
C LYS A 2 3.25 -0.62 12.27
N TYR A 3 2.86 0.19 11.30
CA TYR A 3 2.85 -0.18 9.89
C TYR A 3 3.68 0.81 9.09
N SER A 4 4.39 0.29 8.07
CA SER A 4 4.99 1.12 7.02
C SER A 4 3.94 1.32 5.94
N LEU A 5 3.62 2.56 5.59
CA LEU A 5 2.62 2.88 4.58
C LEU A 5 3.24 2.98 3.20
N PHE A 6 2.56 2.36 2.23
CA PHE A 6 2.89 2.48 0.81
C PHE A 6 1.63 2.99 0.11
N ILE A 7 1.70 4.16 -0.49
CA ILE A 7 0.55 4.82 -1.13
C ILE A 7 0.74 4.85 -2.63
N GLY A 8 -0.24 4.37 -3.39
CA GLY A 8 -0.16 4.37 -4.84
C GLY A 8 -1.42 3.86 -5.51
N ARG A 9 -1.35 3.67 -6.83
CA ARG A 9 -2.43 3.12 -7.64
C ARG A 9 -2.32 1.60 -7.77
N TRP A 10 -1.08 1.07 -7.75
CA TRP A 10 -0.74 -0.36 -7.81
C TRP A 10 -1.34 -1.08 -9.02
N GLN A 11 -1.26 -0.47 -10.18
CA GLN A 11 -1.80 -0.99 -11.45
C GLN A 11 -0.74 -0.95 -12.55
N PRO A 12 -0.25 -2.12 -12.99
CA PRO A 12 -0.47 -3.43 -12.37
C PRO A 12 0.41 -3.64 -11.15
N TRP A 13 -0.01 -4.56 -10.28
CA TRP A 13 0.88 -5.06 -9.23
C TRP A 13 1.94 -5.96 -9.87
N HIS A 14 3.19 -5.73 -9.58
CA HIS A 14 4.30 -6.48 -10.18
C HIS A 14 5.40 -6.78 -9.16
N ASN A 15 6.41 -7.54 -9.61
CA ASN A 15 7.51 -7.99 -8.75
C ASN A 15 8.28 -6.85 -8.09
N GLY A 16 8.39 -5.71 -8.76
CA GLY A 16 9.02 -4.52 -8.17
C GLY A 16 8.28 -4.00 -6.94
N HIS A 17 6.96 -4.00 -6.98
CA HIS A 17 6.12 -3.63 -5.84
C HIS A 17 6.31 -4.65 -4.69
N LYS A 18 6.30 -5.93 -5.01
CA LYS A 18 6.51 -6.99 -4.01
C LYS A 18 7.88 -6.85 -3.37
N TRP A 19 8.89 -6.54 -4.15
CA TRP A 19 10.24 -6.31 -3.65
C TRP A 19 10.28 -5.16 -2.64
N LEU A 20 9.59 -4.05 -2.93
CA LEU A 20 9.53 -2.89 -2.04
C LEU A 20 8.96 -3.25 -0.66
N ILE A 21 7.83 -3.95 -0.63
CA ILE A 21 7.23 -4.33 0.66
C ILE A 21 8.06 -5.38 1.38
N ASP A 22 8.71 -6.27 0.65
CA ASP A 22 9.57 -7.30 1.23
C ASP A 22 10.73 -6.70 2.02
N GLN A 23 11.25 -5.54 1.60
CA GLN A 23 12.32 -4.85 2.33
C GLN A 23 11.88 -4.48 3.75
N ARG A 24 10.63 -4.02 3.89
CA ARG A 24 10.09 -3.66 5.21
C ARG A 24 9.76 -4.91 6.03
N LEU A 25 9.20 -5.93 5.39
CA LEU A 25 8.88 -7.20 6.06
C LEU A 25 10.13 -7.87 6.61
N LYS A 26 11.25 -7.82 5.89
CA LYS A 26 12.55 -8.36 6.34
C LYS A 26 13.08 -7.63 7.56
N GLU A 27 12.74 -6.38 7.73
CA GLU A 27 13.12 -5.59 8.91
C GLU A 27 12.22 -5.87 10.12
N GLY A 28 11.27 -6.80 9.99
CA GLY A 28 10.31 -7.10 11.03
C GLY A 28 9.17 -6.10 11.16
N LYS A 29 8.99 -5.27 10.14
CA LYS A 29 7.92 -4.26 10.13
C LYS A 29 6.68 -4.82 9.43
N ASN A 30 5.51 -4.31 9.82
CA ASN A 30 4.26 -4.60 9.14
C ASN A 30 4.03 -3.56 8.05
N VAL A 31 3.29 -3.93 7.01
CA VAL A 31 3.08 -3.09 5.83
C VAL A 31 1.60 -2.80 5.66
N CYS A 32 1.27 -1.53 5.39
CA CYS A 32 -0.07 -1.12 4.99
C CYS A 32 -0.01 -0.58 3.57
N ILE A 33 -0.65 -1.26 2.64
CA ILE A 33 -0.73 -0.84 1.24
C ILE A 33 -1.99 -0.01 1.09
N CYS A 34 -1.82 1.25 0.75
CA CYS A 34 -2.92 2.21 0.61
C CYS A 34 -3.18 2.45 -0.86
N ILE A 35 -4.38 2.16 -1.31
CA ILE A 35 -4.82 2.34 -2.70
C ILE A 35 -5.52 3.69 -2.80
N ARG A 36 -5.09 4.53 -3.72
CA ARG A 36 -5.73 5.84 -3.93
C ARG A 36 -7.09 5.63 -4.61
N ASP A 37 -8.11 6.24 -4.04
CA ASP A 37 -9.47 6.20 -4.59
C ASP A 37 -9.62 7.25 -5.70
N VAL A 38 -9.12 6.90 -6.87
CA VAL A 38 -9.13 7.74 -8.07
C VAL A 38 -9.81 6.97 -9.19
N GLU A 39 -10.62 7.66 -9.99
CA GLU A 39 -11.33 7.03 -11.10
C GLU A 39 -10.36 6.34 -12.07
N ALA A 40 -10.82 5.22 -12.62
CA ALA A 40 -10.07 4.50 -13.64
C ALA A 40 -9.88 5.38 -14.88
N ASP A 41 -8.73 5.23 -15.54
CA ASP A 41 -8.39 5.93 -16.77
C ASP A 41 -7.66 5.00 -17.73
N GLU A 42 -7.14 5.52 -18.85
CA GLU A 42 -6.45 4.70 -19.84
C GLU A 42 -5.18 4.04 -19.31
N LYS A 43 -4.47 4.72 -18.43
CA LYS A 43 -3.22 4.19 -17.84
C LYS A 43 -3.47 3.29 -16.64
N ASN A 44 -4.58 3.53 -15.94
CA ASN A 44 -4.96 2.79 -14.74
C ASN A 44 -6.42 2.35 -14.90
N PRO A 45 -6.66 1.25 -15.64
CA PRO A 45 -8.01 0.87 -16.05
C PRO A 45 -8.85 0.21 -14.97
N PHE A 46 -8.26 -0.14 -13.84
CA PHE A 46 -8.98 -0.82 -12.76
C PHE A 46 -9.47 0.16 -11.70
N SER A 47 -10.64 -0.12 -11.14
CA SER A 47 -11.16 0.63 -10.00
C SER A 47 -10.33 0.31 -8.75
N PRO A 48 -10.35 1.18 -7.71
CA PRO A 48 -9.70 0.85 -6.44
C PRO A 48 -10.16 -0.47 -5.85
N GLN A 49 -11.45 -0.80 -5.98
CA GLN A 49 -12.01 -2.05 -5.47
C GLN A 49 -11.45 -3.28 -6.20
N GLU A 50 -11.27 -3.17 -7.51
CA GLU A 50 -10.65 -4.23 -8.31
C GLU A 50 -9.19 -4.44 -7.92
N VAL A 51 -8.46 -3.35 -7.69
CA VAL A 51 -7.07 -3.41 -7.23
C VAL A 51 -7.00 -4.03 -5.84
N GLU A 52 -7.88 -3.66 -4.93
CA GLU A 52 -7.95 -4.24 -3.59
C GLU A 52 -8.17 -5.75 -3.65
N SER A 53 -9.12 -6.20 -4.47
CA SER A 53 -9.39 -7.63 -4.65
C SER A 53 -8.19 -8.38 -5.19
N ASN A 54 -7.50 -7.79 -6.17
CA ASN A 54 -6.32 -8.38 -6.78
C ASN A 54 -5.17 -8.52 -5.77
N LEU A 55 -4.91 -7.48 -5.00
CA LEU A 55 -3.87 -7.51 -3.97
C LEU A 55 -4.21 -8.46 -2.84
N SER A 56 -5.48 -8.48 -2.42
CA SER A 56 -5.94 -9.37 -1.36
C SER A 56 -5.75 -10.83 -1.73
N GLU A 57 -5.94 -11.18 -2.99
CA GLU A 57 -5.69 -12.53 -3.49
C GLU A 57 -4.19 -12.85 -3.54
N LYS A 58 -3.39 -11.95 -4.11
CA LYS A 58 -1.95 -12.16 -4.28
C LYS A 58 -1.18 -12.17 -2.97
N LEU A 59 -1.63 -11.42 -1.98
CA LEU A 59 -0.96 -11.28 -0.70
C LEU A 59 -1.72 -11.95 0.45
N LYS A 60 -2.59 -12.89 0.11
CA LYS A 60 -3.49 -13.55 1.06
C LYS A 60 -2.79 -14.06 2.32
N ASP A 61 -1.69 -14.77 2.18
CA ASP A 61 -0.98 -15.36 3.32
C ASP A 61 -0.42 -14.28 4.25
N LEU A 62 0.13 -13.21 3.69
CA LEU A 62 0.67 -12.10 4.46
C LEU A 62 -0.45 -11.32 5.17
N ILE A 63 -1.59 -11.18 4.52
CA ILE A 63 -2.75 -10.51 5.10
C ILE A 63 -3.30 -11.35 6.26
N ASN A 64 -3.45 -12.65 6.06
CA ASN A 64 -3.94 -13.56 7.09
C ASN A 64 -3.02 -13.63 8.30
N SER A 65 -1.72 -13.48 8.12
CA SER A 65 -0.75 -13.47 9.22
C SER A 65 -0.67 -12.12 9.94
N GLY A 66 -1.39 -11.11 9.46
CA GLY A 66 -1.39 -9.77 10.05
C GLY A 66 -0.19 -8.90 9.66
N LYS A 67 0.67 -9.37 8.76
CA LYS A 67 1.86 -8.63 8.34
C LYS A 67 1.56 -7.57 7.30
N VAL A 68 0.49 -7.73 6.55
CA VAL A 68 0.07 -6.79 5.49
C VAL A 68 -1.39 -6.43 5.68
N LYS A 69 -1.69 -5.14 5.54
CA LYS A 69 -3.05 -4.64 5.39
C LYS A 69 -3.18 -3.96 4.04
N VAL A 70 -4.36 -4.07 3.43
CA VAL A 70 -4.68 -3.36 2.19
C VAL A 70 -5.92 -2.51 2.47
N ILE A 71 -5.81 -1.22 2.23
CA ILE A 71 -6.93 -0.29 2.45
C ILE A 71 -7.07 0.66 1.27
N ILE A 72 -8.28 1.18 1.06
CA ILE A 72 -8.55 2.20 0.07
C ILE A 72 -8.62 3.53 0.80
N LEU A 73 -7.80 4.50 0.38
CA LEU A 73 -7.82 5.86 0.92
C LEU A 73 -8.66 6.76 0.02
N PRO A 74 -9.34 7.75 0.59
CA PRO A 74 -9.93 8.81 -0.22
C PRO A 74 -8.89 9.44 -1.14
N ASP A 75 -9.31 10.09 -2.20
CA ASP A 75 -8.37 10.83 -3.04
C ASP A 75 -7.74 11.95 -2.20
N ILE A 76 -6.43 11.88 -2.04
CA ILE A 76 -5.70 12.75 -1.12
C ILE A 76 -4.96 13.85 -1.85
N GLU A 77 -4.99 15.04 -1.28
CA GLU A 77 -4.24 16.19 -1.76
C GLU A 77 -2.85 16.24 -1.12
N SER A 78 -2.77 15.92 0.17
CA SER A 78 -1.52 15.98 0.92
C SER A 78 -1.53 15.03 2.09
N ILE A 79 -0.33 14.78 2.63
CA ILE A 79 -0.14 14.01 3.86
C ILE A 79 0.37 14.98 4.92
N ASN A 80 -0.37 15.06 6.03
CA ASN A 80 -0.02 15.95 7.13
C ASN A 80 0.21 15.12 8.39
N TYR A 81 1.29 15.41 9.09
CA TYR A 81 1.61 14.70 10.33
C TYR A 81 2.07 15.69 11.41
N GLY A 82 1.82 15.30 12.65
CA GLY A 82 2.19 16.14 13.80
C GLY A 82 3.68 16.15 14.07
N ARG A 83 4.16 17.26 14.64
CA ARG A 83 5.56 17.41 15.04
C ARG A 83 5.87 16.37 16.14
N GLY A 84 7.04 15.72 16.03
CA GLY A 84 7.49 14.76 17.03
C GLY A 84 6.86 13.36 16.93
N VAL A 85 6.15 13.08 15.85
CA VAL A 85 5.54 11.76 15.63
C VAL A 85 6.59 10.70 15.34
N GLY A 86 7.76 11.07 14.82
CA GLY A 86 8.86 10.15 14.58
C GLY A 86 8.68 9.26 13.36
N TYR A 87 7.94 9.73 12.36
CA TYR A 87 7.82 9.00 11.10
C TYR A 87 9.06 9.21 10.23
N ASP A 88 9.53 8.12 9.64
CA ASP A 88 10.51 8.19 8.58
C ASP A 88 9.77 8.34 7.25
N ILE A 89 10.20 9.30 6.43
CA ILE A 89 9.63 9.49 5.09
C ILE A 89 10.65 8.96 4.10
N ILE A 90 10.26 7.90 3.39
CA ILE A 90 11.15 7.22 2.44
C ILE A 90 10.54 7.33 1.05
N GLU A 91 11.30 7.90 0.12
CA GLU A 91 10.90 7.99 -1.27
C GLU A 91 11.51 6.83 -2.07
N HIS A 92 10.67 6.23 -2.89
CA HIS A 92 11.09 5.11 -3.75
C HIS A 92 11.01 5.46 -5.23
#